data_221277ec6f9262379ec86f6d0591b7df
#
_entry.id   221277ec6f9262379ec86f6d0591b7df
#
_cell.length_a   1.000
_cell.length_b   1.000
_cell.length_c   1.000
_cell.angle_alpha   90.00
_cell.angle_beta   90.00
_cell.angle_gamma   90.00
#
_symmetry.space_group_name_H-M   'P 1'
#
loop_
_entity.id
_entity.type
_entity.pdbx_description
1 polymer ?
#
loop_
_entity_poly.entity_id
_entity_poly.type
_entity_poly.pdbx_seq_one_letter_code
_entity_poly.pdbx_strand_id
1 'polypeptide(L)'
;MWDDDVASRRLGMEAAVVEQDHAVVRMAIRDDMVNGHAICHGGYIFTLADSCFALACNSRGRLTVAAGADISFTAPGRLGDVLVADGHVRSAFGRSGITDVTVKRESDGQIIAEFRGRSRSLKRP
;
A
#
# COMPACT_ATOMS: atom_id res chain seq x y z
N MET A 1 5.51 -0.41 -14.83
CA MET A 1 5.63 0.12 -13.47
C MET A 1 5.81 -0.99 -12.44
N TRP A 2 4.88 -1.92 -12.30
CA TRP A 2 4.98 -3.00 -11.31
C TRP A 2 6.16 -3.93 -11.56
N ASP A 3 6.40 -4.30 -12.80
CA ASP A 3 7.48 -5.23 -13.14
C ASP A 3 8.87 -4.67 -12.83
N ASP A 4 8.99 -3.36 -12.78
CA ASP A 4 10.24 -2.65 -12.44
C ASP A 4 10.35 -2.31 -10.95
N ASP A 5 9.31 -2.59 -10.17
CA ASP A 5 9.28 -2.32 -8.74
C ASP A 5 9.98 -3.46 -7.98
N VAL A 6 11.30 -3.37 -7.91
CA VAL A 6 12.14 -4.41 -7.30
C VAL A 6 11.82 -4.59 -5.82
N ALA A 7 11.63 -3.50 -5.08
CA ALA A 7 11.39 -3.55 -3.64
C ALA A 7 10.09 -4.30 -3.32
N SER A 8 9.00 -3.96 -3.98
CA SER A 8 7.70 -4.61 -3.77
C SER A 8 7.75 -6.08 -4.14
N ARG A 9 8.39 -6.40 -5.27
CA ARG A 9 8.52 -7.79 -5.71
C ARG A 9 9.37 -8.63 -4.77
N ARG A 10 10.48 -8.08 -4.26
CA ARG A 10 11.34 -8.78 -3.30
C ARG A 10 10.65 -9.07 -1.97
N LEU A 11 9.70 -8.24 -1.59
CA LEU A 11 8.89 -8.48 -0.40
C LEU A 11 7.76 -9.47 -0.65
N GLY A 12 7.68 -10.03 -1.85
CA GLY A 12 6.68 -11.03 -2.19
C GLY A 12 5.29 -10.46 -2.40
N MET A 13 5.18 -9.16 -2.69
CA MET A 13 3.90 -8.53 -2.94
C MET A 13 3.28 -9.00 -4.26
N GLU A 14 1.98 -9.17 -4.24
CA GLU A 14 1.18 -9.56 -5.39
C GLU A 14 0.13 -8.49 -5.65
N ALA A 15 0.14 -7.92 -6.86
CA ALA A 15 -0.87 -6.96 -7.28
C ALA A 15 -2.11 -7.73 -7.75
N ALA A 16 -3.11 -7.84 -6.89
CA ALA A 16 -4.32 -8.62 -7.15
C ALA A 16 -5.33 -7.88 -8.01
N VAL A 17 -5.44 -6.55 -7.82
CA VAL A 17 -6.33 -5.68 -8.60
C VAL A 17 -5.57 -4.42 -8.95
N VAL A 18 -5.61 -4.01 -10.21
CA VAL A 18 -5.13 -2.71 -10.67
C VAL A 18 -6.15 -2.17 -11.66
N GLU A 19 -6.97 -1.26 -11.20
CA GLU A 19 -8.02 -0.61 -11.98
C GLU A 19 -7.85 0.90 -11.87
N GLN A 20 -8.64 1.66 -12.63
CA GLN A 20 -8.60 3.11 -12.49
C GLN A 20 -8.99 3.51 -11.07
N ASP A 21 -8.10 4.23 -10.39
CA ASP A 21 -8.27 4.77 -9.04
C ASP A 21 -8.41 3.70 -7.94
N HIS A 22 -8.09 2.43 -8.25
CA HIS A 22 -8.22 1.34 -7.29
C HIS A 22 -7.11 0.30 -7.49
N ALA A 23 -6.50 -0.12 -6.40
CA ALA A 23 -5.53 -1.20 -6.40
C ALA A 23 -5.68 -2.05 -5.14
N VAL A 24 -5.40 -3.34 -5.29
CA VAL A 24 -5.32 -4.29 -4.16
C VAL A 24 -4.00 -5.02 -4.26
N VAL A 25 -3.24 -5.01 -3.18
CA VAL A 25 -1.92 -5.65 -3.11
C VAL A 25 -1.86 -6.56 -1.87
N ARG A 26 -1.36 -7.78 -2.04
CA ARG A 26 -1.22 -8.78 -0.97
C ARG A 26 0.25 -8.98 -0.62
N MET A 27 0.52 -9.25 0.65
CA MET A 27 1.87 -9.58 1.13
C MET A 27 1.78 -10.53 2.33
N ALA A 28 2.49 -11.64 2.28
CA ALA A 28 2.64 -12.51 3.45
C ALA A 28 3.73 -11.95 4.38
N ILE A 29 3.48 -11.98 5.69
CA ILE A 29 4.48 -11.59 6.67
C ILE A 29 5.46 -12.75 6.85
N ARG A 30 6.71 -12.53 6.45
CA ARG A 30 7.80 -13.49 6.54
C ARG A 30 8.63 -13.27 7.81
N ASP A 31 9.48 -14.23 8.13
CA ASP A 31 10.35 -14.18 9.31
C ASP A 31 11.36 -13.03 9.27
N ASP A 32 11.73 -12.53 8.09
CA ASP A 32 12.62 -11.38 7.92
C ASP A 32 11.93 -10.02 8.08
N MET A 33 10.64 -10.02 8.42
CA MET A 33 9.84 -8.81 8.60
C MET A 33 9.42 -8.57 10.04
N VAL A 34 9.72 -9.50 10.95
CA VAL A 34 9.20 -9.44 12.33
C VAL A 34 10.27 -9.05 13.33
N ASN A 35 9.80 -8.52 14.47
CA ASN A 35 10.65 -8.23 15.63
C ASN A 35 10.80 -9.47 16.51
N GLY A 36 11.42 -9.32 17.70
CA GLY A 36 11.63 -10.43 18.62
C GLY A 36 10.35 -11.02 19.23
N HIS A 37 9.19 -10.41 18.98
CA HIS A 37 7.88 -10.90 19.45
C HIS A 37 7.03 -11.48 18.33
N ALA A 38 7.63 -11.77 17.16
CA ALA A 38 6.95 -12.26 15.97
C ALA A 38 5.88 -11.29 15.42
N ILE A 39 6.04 -10.01 15.69
CA ILE A 39 5.15 -8.93 15.21
C ILE A 39 5.84 -8.21 14.06
N CYS A 40 5.13 -8.02 12.96
CA CYS A 40 5.64 -7.34 11.78
C CYS A 40 6.04 -5.89 12.10
N HIS A 41 7.25 -5.52 11.69
CA HIS A 41 7.66 -4.11 11.77
C HIS A 41 6.72 -3.24 10.94
N GLY A 42 6.34 -2.10 11.52
CA GLY A 42 5.46 -1.13 10.86
C GLY A 42 5.98 -0.65 9.51
N GLY A 43 7.30 -0.61 9.33
CA GLY A 43 7.91 -0.22 8.06
C GLY A 43 7.53 -1.12 6.90
N TYR A 44 7.34 -2.41 7.11
CA TYR A 44 6.90 -3.34 6.07
C TYR A 44 5.42 -3.17 5.75
N ILE A 45 4.60 -2.91 6.76
CA ILE A 45 3.18 -2.59 6.57
C ILE A 45 3.06 -1.28 5.81
N PHE A 46 3.87 -0.28 6.16
CA PHE A 46 3.93 0.99 5.44
C PHE A 46 4.30 0.76 3.98
N THR A 47 5.32 -0.05 3.70
CA THR A 47 5.76 -0.32 2.33
C THR A 47 4.65 -0.99 1.51
N LEU A 48 3.92 -1.92 2.11
CA LEU A 48 2.76 -2.54 1.45
C LEU A 48 1.70 -1.50 1.09
N ALA A 49 1.33 -0.65 2.04
CA ALA A 49 0.36 0.42 1.81
C ALA A 49 0.85 1.41 0.76
N ASP A 50 2.13 1.75 0.80
CA ASP A 50 2.75 2.68 -0.14
C ASP A 50 2.78 2.12 -1.57
N SER A 51 3.08 0.83 -1.73
CA SER A 51 3.02 0.17 -3.04
C SER A 51 1.61 0.18 -3.62
N CYS A 52 0.61 -0.08 -2.79
CA CYS A 52 -0.79 -0.01 -3.16
C CYS A 52 -1.20 1.42 -3.56
N PHE A 53 -0.79 2.40 -2.77
CA PHE A 53 -0.98 3.83 -3.05
C PHE A 53 -0.39 4.20 -4.41
N ALA A 54 0.85 3.79 -4.69
CA ALA A 54 1.53 4.09 -5.95
C ALA A 54 0.77 3.52 -7.15
N LEU A 55 0.30 2.28 -7.06
CA LEU A 55 -0.49 1.67 -8.13
C LEU A 55 -1.80 2.40 -8.38
N ALA A 56 -2.52 2.74 -7.32
CA ALA A 56 -3.81 3.42 -7.44
C ALA A 56 -3.64 4.83 -8.04
N CYS A 57 -2.69 5.62 -7.54
CA CYS A 57 -2.52 7.01 -8.00
C CYS A 57 -1.87 7.12 -9.38
N ASN A 58 -1.21 6.07 -9.88
CA ASN A 58 -0.67 6.02 -11.24
C ASN A 58 -1.59 5.34 -12.24
N SER A 59 -2.76 4.90 -11.81
CA SER A 59 -3.67 4.09 -12.64
C SER A 59 -4.22 4.80 -13.87
N ARG A 60 -4.17 6.14 -13.89
CA ARG A 60 -4.64 6.94 -15.02
C ARG A 60 -3.55 7.21 -16.07
N GLY A 61 -2.36 6.63 -15.90
CA GLY A 61 -1.25 6.77 -16.86
C GLY A 61 -0.43 8.04 -16.72
N ARG A 62 -0.68 8.87 -15.72
CA ARG A 62 0.15 10.04 -15.42
C ARG A 62 1.19 9.68 -14.38
N LEU A 63 2.45 10.06 -14.63
CA LEU A 63 3.51 9.83 -13.65
C LEU A 63 3.22 10.64 -12.38
N THR A 64 2.96 9.95 -11.29
CA THR A 64 2.53 10.52 -10.03
C THR A 64 3.41 9.98 -8.91
N VAL A 65 3.86 10.87 -8.05
CA VAL A 65 4.76 10.53 -6.95
C VAL A 65 4.12 10.88 -5.61
N ALA A 66 4.63 10.27 -4.55
CA ALA A 66 4.20 10.60 -3.20
C ALA A 66 4.70 11.99 -2.80
N ALA A 67 3.82 12.81 -2.26
CA ALA A 67 4.16 14.11 -1.66
C ALA A 67 4.16 14.03 -0.14
N GLY A 68 3.52 13.04 0.44
CA GLY A 68 3.49 12.79 1.87
C GLY A 68 2.53 11.67 2.19
N ALA A 69 2.59 11.17 3.40
CA ALA A 69 1.70 10.11 3.84
C ALA A 69 1.60 10.07 5.35
N ASP A 70 0.48 9.55 5.84
CA ASP A 70 0.25 9.23 7.25
C ASP A 70 -0.21 7.79 7.35
N ILE A 71 0.18 7.12 8.43
CA ILE A 71 -0.30 5.78 8.73
C ILE A 71 -0.61 5.65 10.22
N SER A 72 -1.68 4.93 10.53
CA SER A 72 -2.01 4.51 11.88
C SER A 72 -2.07 3.00 11.92
N PHE A 73 -1.36 2.41 12.88
CA PHE A 73 -1.37 0.96 13.09
C PHE A 73 -2.43 0.65 14.13
N THR A 74 -3.45 -0.11 13.75
CA THR A 74 -4.63 -0.35 14.60
C THR A 74 -4.63 -1.74 15.23
N ALA A 75 -3.86 -2.68 14.69
CA ALA A 75 -3.67 -4.02 15.24
C ALA A 75 -2.35 -4.61 14.75
N PRO A 76 -1.75 -5.55 15.48
CA PRO A 76 -0.49 -6.15 15.04
C PRO A 76 -0.68 -7.13 13.89
N GLY A 77 0.25 -7.11 12.93
CA GLY A 77 0.43 -8.19 11.97
C GLY A 77 1.43 -9.19 12.52
N ARG A 78 1.17 -10.48 12.38
CA ARG A 78 1.99 -11.53 12.96
C ARG A 78 2.60 -12.42 11.88
N LEU A 79 3.71 -13.06 12.22
CA LEU A 79 4.36 -14.02 11.34
C LEU A 79 3.33 -15.02 10.79
N GLY A 80 3.33 -15.19 9.48
CA GLY A 80 2.41 -16.10 8.78
C GLY A 80 1.10 -15.46 8.33
N ASP A 81 0.76 -14.26 8.83
CA ASP A 81 -0.42 -13.55 8.35
C ASP A 81 -0.22 -13.11 6.90
N VAL A 82 -1.29 -13.13 6.14
CA VAL A 82 -1.34 -12.47 4.82
C VAL A 82 -2.09 -11.16 4.97
N LEU A 83 -1.44 -10.07 4.56
CA LEU A 83 -2.04 -8.74 4.62
C LEU A 83 -2.51 -8.34 3.23
N VAL A 84 -3.66 -7.67 3.19
CA VAL A 84 -4.27 -7.17 1.96
C VAL A 84 -4.43 -5.66 2.10
N ALA A 85 -3.75 -4.92 1.24
CA ALA A 85 -3.89 -3.47 1.12
C ALA A 85 -4.90 -3.17 0.03
N ASP A 86 -5.95 -2.43 0.37
CA ASP A 86 -7.00 -2.02 -0.55
C ASP A 86 -7.01 -0.51 -0.63
N GLY A 87 -6.61 0.03 -1.77
CA GLY A 87 -6.40 1.46 -1.97
C GLY A 87 -7.32 2.07 -3.00
N HIS A 88 -7.85 3.23 -2.67
CA HIS A 88 -8.73 4.00 -3.55
C HIS A 88 -8.28 5.45 -3.62
N VAL A 89 -8.19 6.00 -4.83
CA VAL A 89 -8.06 7.45 -4.98
C VAL A 89 -9.35 8.07 -4.50
N ARG A 90 -9.25 8.84 -3.43
CA ARG A 90 -10.39 9.48 -2.80
C ARG A 90 -10.74 10.80 -3.45
N SER A 91 -9.72 11.55 -3.83
CA SER A 91 -9.89 12.89 -4.39
C SER A 91 -8.70 13.23 -5.27
N ALA A 92 -8.95 13.90 -6.38
CA ALA A 92 -7.92 14.41 -7.28
C ALA A 92 -8.28 15.85 -7.67
N PHE A 93 -7.32 16.74 -7.55
CA PHE A 93 -7.54 18.15 -7.82
C PHE A 93 -6.25 18.78 -8.36
N GLY A 94 -6.31 19.28 -9.59
CA GLY A 94 -5.13 19.80 -10.28
C GLY A 94 -4.09 18.70 -10.46
N ARG A 95 -2.88 18.91 -9.94
CA ARG A 95 -1.78 17.96 -9.95
C ARG A 95 -1.68 17.13 -8.66
N SER A 96 -2.59 17.35 -7.74
CA SER A 96 -2.58 16.73 -6.42
C SER A 96 -3.67 15.67 -6.30
N GLY A 97 -3.48 14.74 -5.37
CA GLY A 97 -4.47 13.73 -5.06
C GLY A 97 -4.33 13.19 -3.66
N ILE A 98 -5.40 12.57 -3.20
CA ILE A 98 -5.45 11.87 -1.92
C ILE A 98 -5.90 10.45 -2.20
N THR A 99 -5.15 9.48 -1.68
CA THR A 99 -5.45 8.07 -1.80
C THR A 99 -5.50 7.45 -0.41
N ASP A 100 -6.58 6.75 -0.08
CA ASP A 100 -6.72 6.04 1.18
C ASP A 100 -6.49 4.55 0.96
N VAL A 101 -5.72 3.94 1.85
CA VAL A 101 -5.42 2.51 1.82
C VAL A 101 -5.75 1.92 3.18
N THR A 102 -6.58 0.88 3.18
CA THR A 102 -6.85 0.07 4.36
C THR A 102 -6.09 -1.25 4.23
N VAL A 103 -5.30 -1.60 5.24
CA VAL A 103 -4.59 -2.88 5.31
C VAL A 103 -5.31 -3.79 6.28
N LYS A 104 -5.71 -4.98 5.79
CA LYS A 104 -6.46 -5.97 6.59
C LYS A 104 -5.70 -7.29 6.61
N ARG A 105 -5.91 -8.06 7.68
CA ARG A 105 -5.51 -9.48 7.71
C ARG A 105 -6.52 -10.25 6.87
N GLU A 106 -6.01 -11.04 5.92
CA GLU A 106 -6.88 -11.78 4.99
C GLU A 106 -7.76 -12.81 5.70
N SER A 107 -7.22 -13.48 6.72
CA SER A 107 -7.90 -14.61 7.35
C SER A 107 -9.18 -14.24 8.11
N ASP A 108 -9.22 -13.04 8.71
CA ASP A 108 -10.34 -12.63 9.56
C ASP A 108 -10.88 -11.23 9.27
N GLY A 109 -10.27 -10.51 8.32
CA GLY A 109 -10.69 -9.15 7.97
C GLY A 109 -10.32 -8.09 9.01
N GLN A 110 -9.51 -8.43 10.00
CA GLN A 110 -9.06 -7.47 11.01
C GLN A 110 -8.30 -6.33 10.35
N ILE A 111 -8.69 -5.09 10.63
CA ILE A 111 -7.94 -3.93 10.15
C ILE A 111 -6.63 -3.83 10.92
N ILE A 112 -5.53 -3.79 10.18
CA ILE A 112 -4.17 -3.72 10.70
C ILE A 112 -3.64 -2.29 10.66
N ALA A 113 -3.96 -1.56 9.59
CA ALA A 113 -3.50 -0.18 9.44
C ALA A 113 -4.43 0.61 8.53
N GLU A 114 -4.46 1.91 8.77
CA GLU A 114 -5.10 2.89 7.89
C GLU A 114 -4.03 3.87 7.41
N PHE A 115 -3.99 4.09 6.12
CA PHE A 115 -2.96 4.89 5.46
C PHE A 115 -3.62 5.93 4.56
N ARG A 116 -3.09 7.15 4.59
CA ARG A 116 -3.49 8.19 3.65
C ARG A 116 -2.26 8.71 2.94
N GLY A 117 -2.23 8.58 1.62
CA GLY A 117 -1.19 9.13 0.77
C GLY A 117 -1.63 10.41 0.10
N ARG A 118 -0.73 11.37 0.05
CA ARG A 118 -0.89 12.59 -0.74
C ARG A 118 0.04 12.47 -1.93
N SER A 119 -0.51 12.66 -3.12
CA SER A 119 0.21 12.45 -4.38
C SER A 119 0.32 13.75 -5.17
N ARG A 120 1.30 13.77 -6.07
CA ARG A 120 1.49 14.87 -7.00
C ARG A 120 1.92 14.35 -8.37
N SER A 121 1.16 14.71 -9.38
CA SER A 121 1.51 14.40 -10.76
C SER A 121 2.63 15.31 -11.23
N LEU A 122 3.60 14.77 -11.95
CA LEU A 122 4.73 15.53 -12.48
C LEU A 122 4.34 16.31 -13.73
N LYS A 123 3.24 15.91 -14.37
CA LYS A 123 2.67 16.62 -15.53
C LYS A 123 1.21 16.96 -15.25
N ARG A 124 0.75 18.06 -15.83
CA ARG A 124 -0.66 18.44 -15.74
C ARG A 124 -1.54 17.38 -16.39
N PRO A 125 -2.74 17.20 -15.86
CA PRO A 125 -3.74 16.33 -16.46
C PRO A 125 -4.05 16.75 -17.89
#